data_0576c72f08ee0f448c76e41aab9cdd52
#
_entry.id   0576c72f08ee0f448c76e41aab9cdd52
#
_cell.length_a   1.000
_cell.length_b   1.000
_cell.length_c   1.000
_cell.angle_alpha   90.00
_cell.angle_beta   90.00
_cell.angle_gamma   90.00
#
_symmetry.space_group_name_H-M   'P 1'
#
loop_
_entity.id
_entity.type
_entity.pdbx_description
1 polymer ?
#
loop_
_entity_poly.entity_id
_entity_poly.type
_entity_poly.pdbx_seq_one_letter_code
_entity_poly.pdbx_strand_id
1 'polypeptide(L)'
;MSELKEIYAIEWMGPFDSIDEIKERNGSEDCFIYLITGRLYHKGPLGIRYVGISKRFVGNRLKDKDHRQKQSQLLNKQFWTGRFSVSTYNNLDTKARRNRAERVETLLVRYLTNKSDIKMINDKKVYSDPCRPIGIVNRWQKKFIEEGRYNKPSILSEIPDTLLYVDKEFFAGDKMKLRLYTPE
;
A
#
# COMPACT_ATOMS: atom_id res chain seq x y z
N MET A 1 -25.59 -7.85 6.20
CA MET A 1 -24.20 -7.35 6.07
C MET A 1 -23.28 -8.54 5.97
N SER A 2 -22.43 -8.56 4.96
CA SER A 2 -21.41 -9.61 4.83
C SER A 2 -20.39 -9.45 5.96
N GLU A 3 -20.07 -10.56 6.64
CA GLU A 3 -19.10 -10.54 7.73
C GLU A 3 -17.70 -10.21 7.22
N LEU A 4 -17.01 -9.27 7.88
CA LEU A 4 -15.63 -8.91 7.57
C LEU A 4 -14.69 -10.02 8.07
N LYS A 5 -14.22 -10.88 7.16
CA LYS A 5 -13.41 -12.08 7.49
C LYS A 5 -11.91 -11.86 7.49
N GLU A 6 -11.42 -10.80 6.86
CA GLU A 6 -9.99 -10.59 6.67
C GLU A 6 -9.61 -9.13 6.92
N ILE A 7 -8.72 -8.91 7.88
CA ILE A 7 -8.13 -7.61 8.18
C ILE A 7 -6.61 -7.76 8.16
N TYR A 8 -5.93 -6.86 7.46
CA TYR A 8 -4.48 -6.83 7.36
C TYR A 8 -3.92 -5.52 7.91
N ALA A 9 -2.98 -5.60 8.82
CA ALA A 9 -2.18 -4.45 9.21
C ALA A 9 -0.98 -4.33 8.26
N ILE A 10 -0.75 -3.14 7.72
CA ILE A 10 0.37 -2.83 6.84
C ILE A 10 1.22 -1.77 7.52
N GLU A 11 2.49 -2.07 7.69
CA GLU A 11 3.50 -1.14 8.21
C GLU A 11 4.24 -0.50 7.04
N TRP A 12 4.02 0.79 6.82
CA TRP A 12 4.61 1.55 5.74
C TRP A 12 5.90 2.23 6.18
N MET A 13 6.95 2.09 5.37
CA MET A 13 8.24 2.75 5.54
C MET A 13 8.56 3.61 4.32
N GLY A 14 9.20 4.73 4.54
CA GLY A 14 9.59 5.71 3.53
C GLY A 14 9.45 7.15 4.05
N PRO A 15 9.58 8.16 3.20
CA PRO A 15 9.91 8.03 1.78
C PRO A 15 11.35 7.60 1.53
N PHE A 16 11.56 6.86 0.44
CA PHE A 16 12.89 6.57 -0.10
C PHE A 16 13.05 7.34 -1.41
N ASP A 17 14.16 8.03 -1.59
CA ASP A 17 14.42 8.83 -2.79
C ASP A 17 15.03 7.99 -3.92
N SER A 18 15.57 6.81 -3.58
CA SER A 18 16.15 5.90 -4.56
C SER A 18 15.87 4.42 -4.24
N ILE A 19 16.05 3.57 -5.27
CA ILE A 19 15.94 2.13 -5.12
C ILE A 19 17.10 1.58 -4.27
N ASP A 20 18.26 2.21 -4.35
CA ASP A 20 19.42 1.76 -3.57
C ASP A 20 19.23 2.06 -2.10
N GLU A 21 18.61 3.19 -1.76
CA GLU A 21 18.22 3.48 -0.39
C GLU A 21 17.23 2.45 0.20
N ILE A 22 16.29 1.93 -0.62
CA ILE A 22 15.43 0.82 -0.20
C ILE A 22 16.27 -0.39 0.20
N LYS A 23 17.32 -0.71 -0.57
CA LYS A 23 18.21 -1.85 -0.29
C LYS A 23 18.98 -1.68 1.01
N GLU A 24 19.55 -0.49 1.21
CA GLU A 24 20.33 -0.20 2.41
C GLU A 24 19.51 -0.29 3.69
N ARG A 25 18.25 0.13 3.65
CA ARG A 25 17.42 0.24 4.85
C ARG A 25 16.50 -0.92 5.12
N ASN A 26 15.99 -1.58 4.08
CA ASN A 26 15.08 -2.72 4.24
C ASN A 26 15.82 -4.07 4.26
N GLY A 27 17.11 -4.08 3.97
CA GLY A 27 17.86 -5.32 3.84
C GLY A 27 17.24 -6.25 2.80
N SER A 28 17.27 -7.55 3.07
CA SER A 28 16.65 -8.61 2.25
C SER A 28 15.19 -8.88 2.64
N GLU A 29 14.59 -8.04 3.47
CA GLU A 29 13.27 -8.31 4.00
C GLU A 29 12.18 -8.27 2.93
N ASP A 30 11.27 -9.22 2.99
CA ASP A 30 10.15 -9.38 2.07
C ASP A 30 9.11 -8.27 2.28
N CYS A 31 9.26 -7.18 1.57
CA CYS A 31 8.21 -6.18 1.45
C CYS A 31 7.30 -6.56 0.31
N PHE A 32 6.07 -6.96 0.61
CA PHE A 32 5.16 -7.50 -0.38
C PHE A 32 4.38 -6.43 -1.15
N ILE A 33 4.23 -5.24 -0.59
CA ILE A 33 3.50 -4.13 -1.22
C ILE A 33 4.35 -2.87 -1.23
N TYR A 34 4.17 -2.02 -2.23
CA TYR A 34 4.88 -0.75 -2.33
C TYR A 34 4.03 0.32 -3.01
N LEU A 35 4.35 1.58 -2.72
CA LEU A 35 3.77 2.75 -3.36
C LEU A 35 4.86 3.54 -4.07
N ILE A 36 4.47 4.23 -5.14
CA ILE A 36 5.28 5.26 -5.76
C ILE A 36 4.47 6.55 -5.74
N THR A 37 5.04 7.58 -5.13
CA THR A 37 4.51 8.93 -5.18
C THR A 37 5.30 9.75 -6.19
N GLY A 38 4.70 10.81 -6.72
CA GLY A 38 5.34 11.68 -7.69
C GLY A 38 4.38 12.64 -8.37
N ARG A 39 4.89 13.41 -9.31
CA ARG A 39 4.11 14.29 -10.18
C ARG A 39 4.11 13.74 -11.60
N LEU A 40 2.97 13.80 -12.29
CA LEU A 40 2.87 13.41 -13.70
C LEU A 40 3.38 14.50 -14.66
N TYR A 41 3.40 15.75 -14.22
CA TYR A 41 3.90 16.91 -14.98
C TYR A 41 4.36 18.01 -14.01
N HIS A 42 5.15 18.96 -14.51
CA HIS A 42 5.85 19.95 -13.67
C HIS A 42 4.96 20.71 -12.68
N LYS A 43 3.78 21.11 -13.10
CA LYS A 43 2.82 21.89 -12.27
C LYS A 43 1.75 20.99 -11.62
N GLY A 44 1.84 19.68 -11.80
CA GLY A 44 0.85 18.75 -11.25
C GLY A 44 1.01 18.54 -9.73
N PRO A 45 -0.04 18.11 -9.07
CA PRO A 45 0.02 17.78 -7.65
C PRO A 45 0.96 16.58 -7.41
N LEU A 46 1.70 16.67 -6.31
CA LEU A 46 2.45 15.55 -5.77
C LEU A 46 1.48 14.62 -5.05
N GLY A 47 1.49 13.33 -5.34
CA GLY A 47 0.59 12.37 -4.71
C GLY A 47 0.92 10.93 -5.08
N ILE A 48 0.09 10.01 -4.66
CA ILE A 48 0.23 8.58 -4.96
C ILE A 48 -0.07 8.37 -6.45
N ARG A 49 0.80 7.62 -7.13
CA ARG A 49 0.69 7.35 -8.57
C ARG A 49 0.64 5.87 -8.90
N TYR A 50 1.21 5.04 -8.04
CA TYR A 50 1.29 3.61 -8.28
C TYR A 50 1.21 2.83 -6.98
N VAL A 51 0.49 1.72 -7.01
CA VAL A 51 0.50 0.67 -5.98
C VAL A 51 0.92 -0.62 -6.67
N GLY A 52 1.80 -1.39 -6.04
CA GLY A 52 2.24 -2.66 -6.57
C GLY A 52 2.62 -3.66 -5.51
N ILE A 53 2.74 -4.91 -5.92
CA ILE A 53 3.25 -6.00 -5.08
C ILE A 53 4.52 -6.60 -5.67
N SER A 54 5.32 -7.18 -4.81
CA SER A 54 6.51 -7.93 -5.21
C SER A 54 6.57 -9.29 -4.52
N LYS A 55 6.99 -10.31 -5.26
CA LYS A 55 7.29 -11.65 -4.74
C LYS A 55 8.73 -11.78 -4.27
N ARG A 56 9.53 -10.81 -4.59
CA ARG A 56 10.97 -10.74 -4.34
C ARG A 56 11.27 -9.36 -3.76
N PHE A 57 12.49 -9.13 -3.39
CA PHE A 57 12.92 -7.83 -2.92
C PHE A 57 12.38 -6.68 -3.82
N VAL A 58 11.70 -5.71 -3.21
CA VAL A 58 11.01 -4.62 -3.94
C VAL A 58 11.96 -3.84 -4.85
N GLY A 59 13.19 -3.58 -4.41
CA GLY A 59 14.20 -2.91 -5.22
C GLY A 59 14.51 -3.63 -6.53
N ASN A 60 14.50 -4.97 -6.56
CA ASN A 60 14.69 -5.73 -7.79
C ASN A 60 13.46 -5.60 -8.71
N ARG A 61 12.25 -5.63 -8.12
CA ARG A 61 11.01 -5.43 -8.88
C ARG A 61 10.96 -4.06 -9.53
N LEU A 62 11.36 -3.03 -8.82
CA LEU A 62 11.39 -1.65 -9.33
C LEU A 62 12.42 -1.43 -10.45
N LYS A 63 13.43 -2.30 -10.57
CA LYS A 63 14.42 -2.29 -11.67
C LYS A 63 13.96 -3.01 -12.94
N ASP A 64 12.83 -3.71 -12.92
CA ASP A 64 12.28 -4.34 -14.12
C ASP A 64 11.93 -3.29 -15.19
N LYS A 65 12.06 -3.66 -16.47
CA LYS A 65 11.83 -2.77 -17.62
C LYS A 65 10.48 -2.06 -17.55
N ASP A 66 9.41 -2.79 -17.29
CA ASP A 66 8.04 -2.26 -17.23
C ASP A 66 7.88 -1.24 -16.09
N HIS A 67 8.50 -1.51 -14.93
CA HIS A 67 8.46 -0.58 -13.80
C HIS A 67 9.30 0.67 -14.04
N ARG A 68 10.46 0.55 -14.70
CA ARG A 68 11.26 1.72 -15.09
C ARG A 68 10.53 2.62 -16.05
N GLN A 69 9.82 2.04 -17.03
CA GLN A 69 8.99 2.81 -17.96
C GLN A 69 7.87 3.58 -17.25
N LYS A 70 7.20 2.97 -16.26
CA LYS A 70 6.20 3.66 -15.44
C LYS A 70 6.83 4.76 -14.58
N GLN A 71 7.96 4.48 -13.95
CA GLN A 71 8.67 5.45 -13.14
C GLN A 71 9.19 6.65 -13.94
N SER A 72 9.55 6.47 -15.22
CA SER A 72 10.02 7.57 -16.09
C SER A 72 8.94 8.62 -16.39
N GLN A 73 7.67 8.28 -16.19
CA GLN A 73 6.55 9.22 -16.31
C GLN A 73 6.40 10.14 -15.09
N LEU A 74 7.15 9.90 -14.02
CA LEU A 74 7.01 10.61 -12.76
C LEU A 74 8.20 11.52 -12.47
N LEU A 75 7.88 12.75 -12.10
CA LEU A 75 8.82 13.73 -11.55
C LEU A 75 8.79 13.70 -10.03
N ASN A 76 9.91 13.98 -9.37
CA ASN A 76 10.03 14.01 -7.90
C ASN A 76 9.47 12.74 -7.25
N LYS A 77 9.81 11.61 -7.85
CA LYS A 77 9.29 10.32 -7.38
C LYS A 77 9.94 9.91 -6.06
N GLN A 78 9.12 9.32 -5.20
CA GLN A 78 9.55 8.69 -3.96
C GLN A 78 8.89 7.33 -3.83
N PHE A 79 9.55 6.45 -3.10
CA PHE A 79 9.12 5.07 -2.91
C PHE A 79 8.73 4.82 -1.45
N TRP A 80 7.75 3.97 -1.28
CA TRP A 80 7.26 3.53 0.02
C TRP A 80 7.12 2.03 -0.01
N THR A 81 7.58 1.35 1.01
CA THR A 81 7.47 -0.10 1.13
C THR A 81 6.51 -0.44 2.27
N GLY A 82 5.66 -1.43 2.05
CA GLY A 82 4.70 -1.91 3.03
C GLY A 82 4.97 -3.37 3.41
N ARG A 83 4.97 -3.64 4.71
CA ARG A 83 5.10 -4.97 5.28
C ARG A 83 3.82 -5.35 5.97
N PHE A 84 3.34 -6.57 5.74
CA PHE A 84 2.21 -7.08 6.51
C PHE A 84 2.64 -7.43 7.93
N SER A 85 1.92 -6.94 8.92
CA SER A 85 2.18 -7.22 10.32
C SER A 85 1.93 -8.70 10.67
N VAL A 86 2.74 -9.21 11.54
CA VAL A 86 3.34 -10.54 11.57
C VAL A 86 2.48 -11.72 12.00
N SER A 87 1.44 -11.57 12.83
CA SER A 87 0.95 -12.74 13.58
C SER A 87 0.25 -13.83 12.76
N THR A 88 -0.45 -13.46 11.70
CA THR A 88 -1.19 -14.41 10.85
C THR A 88 -0.59 -14.63 9.46
N TYR A 89 0.32 -13.74 9.05
CA TYR A 89 0.88 -13.75 7.70
C TYR A 89 2.09 -14.68 7.55
N ASN A 90 2.93 -14.77 8.57
CA ASN A 90 4.18 -15.56 8.51
C ASN A 90 3.96 -17.08 8.49
N ASN A 91 2.82 -17.54 8.99
CA ASN A 91 2.47 -18.98 9.00
C ASN A 91 1.85 -19.46 7.68
N LEU A 92 1.76 -18.58 6.68
CA LEU A 92 1.20 -18.92 5.38
C LEU A 92 2.28 -19.40 4.41
N ASP A 93 1.88 -20.30 3.52
CA ASP A 93 2.70 -20.63 2.36
C ASP A 93 2.83 -19.41 1.39
N THR A 94 3.81 -19.48 0.50
CA THR A 94 4.11 -18.42 -0.45
C THR A 94 2.93 -18.06 -1.37
N LYS A 95 2.10 -19.05 -1.74
CA LYS A 95 0.92 -18.85 -2.60
C LYS A 95 -0.16 -18.08 -1.85
N ALA A 96 -0.43 -18.43 -0.59
CA ALA A 96 -1.39 -17.75 0.24
C ALA A 96 -0.97 -16.31 0.55
N ARG A 97 0.31 -16.08 0.87
CA ARG A 97 0.86 -14.72 1.06
C ARG A 97 0.65 -13.86 -0.17
N ARG A 98 0.94 -14.39 -1.34
CA ARG A 98 0.75 -13.69 -2.60
C ARG A 98 -0.71 -13.34 -2.84
N ASN A 99 -1.61 -14.28 -2.71
CA ASN A 99 -3.05 -14.06 -2.94
C ASN A 99 -3.57 -12.94 -2.03
N ARG A 100 -3.11 -12.89 -0.80
CA ARG A 100 -3.47 -11.82 0.14
C ARG A 100 -2.91 -10.47 -0.28
N ALA A 101 -1.63 -10.41 -0.66
CA ALA A 101 -1.02 -9.18 -1.17
C ALA A 101 -1.73 -8.68 -2.44
N GLU A 102 -2.12 -9.57 -3.36
CA GLU A 102 -2.87 -9.24 -4.57
C GLU A 102 -4.26 -8.65 -4.27
N ARG A 103 -4.92 -9.13 -3.22
CA ARG A 103 -6.21 -8.60 -2.78
C ARG A 103 -6.08 -7.22 -2.15
N VAL A 104 -5.06 -7.01 -1.33
CA VAL A 104 -4.76 -5.70 -0.74
C VAL A 104 -4.36 -4.69 -1.81
N GLU A 105 -3.53 -5.09 -2.79
CA GLU A 105 -3.23 -4.24 -3.94
C GLU A 105 -4.50 -3.86 -4.71
N THR A 106 -5.37 -4.82 -4.97
CA THR A 106 -6.65 -4.57 -5.65
C THR A 106 -7.52 -3.58 -4.86
N LEU A 107 -7.62 -3.76 -3.54
CA LEU A 107 -8.36 -2.86 -2.66
C LEU A 107 -7.83 -1.43 -2.75
N LEU A 108 -6.52 -1.25 -2.60
CA LEU A 108 -5.88 0.08 -2.64
C LEU A 108 -5.98 0.73 -4.02
N VAL A 109 -5.68 0.00 -5.10
CA VAL A 109 -5.78 0.53 -6.47
C VAL A 109 -7.20 0.97 -6.76
N ARG A 110 -8.20 0.14 -6.45
CA ARG A 110 -9.60 0.44 -6.68
C ARG A 110 -10.07 1.65 -5.88
N TYR A 111 -9.72 1.71 -4.59
CA TYR A 111 -10.06 2.82 -3.72
C TYR A 111 -9.47 4.14 -4.22
N LEU A 112 -8.17 4.16 -4.54
CA LEU A 112 -7.47 5.36 -5.00
C LEU A 112 -7.96 5.81 -6.38
N THR A 113 -8.27 4.88 -7.28
CA THR A 113 -8.79 5.21 -8.61
C THR A 113 -10.20 5.80 -8.55
N ASN A 114 -11.00 5.42 -7.57
CA ASN A 114 -12.34 5.99 -7.38
C ASN A 114 -12.32 7.42 -6.82
N LYS A 115 -11.18 7.90 -6.35
CA LYS A 115 -11.01 9.30 -5.95
C LYS A 115 -10.68 10.14 -7.19
N SER A 116 -11.55 11.09 -7.53
CA SER A 116 -11.46 11.91 -8.74
C SER A 116 -10.14 12.69 -8.87
N ASP A 117 -9.52 13.02 -7.74
CA ASP A 117 -8.32 13.87 -7.70
C ASP A 117 -7.01 13.07 -7.85
N ILE A 118 -7.09 11.74 -7.84
CA ILE A 118 -5.92 10.87 -7.94
C ILE A 118 -5.84 10.26 -9.33
N LYS A 119 -4.79 10.60 -10.07
CA LYS A 119 -4.49 9.96 -11.35
C LYS A 119 -3.43 8.87 -11.14
N MET A 120 -3.88 7.63 -11.05
CA MET A 120 -3.03 6.45 -10.97
C MET A 120 -2.42 6.09 -12.33
N ILE A 121 -1.21 5.51 -12.31
CA ILE A 121 -0.56 4.92 -13.50
C ILE A 121 -0.60 3.39 -13.47
N ASN A 122 -1.45 2.82 -12.65
CA ASN A 122 -1.75 1.40 -12.69
C ASN A 122 -2.57 1.07 -13.94
N ASP A 123 -2.09 0.12 -14.75
CA ASP A 123 -2.84 -0.37 -15.94
C ASP A 123 -3.82 -1.48 -15.56
N LYS A 124 -3.53 -2.18 -14.45
CA LYS A 124 -4.30 -3.34 -14.00
C LYS A 124 -5.02 -3.01 -12.70
N LYS A 125 -6.07 -3.77 -12.40
CA LYS A 125 -6.86 -3.72 -11.15
C LYS A 125 -7.69 -2.45 -10.94
N VAL A 126 -7.66 -1.50 -11.86
CA VAL A 126 -8.44 -0.26 -11.80
C VAL A 126 -9.94 -0.54 -11.67
N TYR A 127 -10.44 -1.56 -12.37
CA TYR A 127 -11.84 -1.98 -12.35
C TYR A 127 -12.09 -3.31 -11.63
N SER A 128 -11.05 -3.88 -10.99
CA SER A 128 -11.19 -5.15 -10.31
C SER A 128 -11.76 -4.97 -8.91
N ASP A 129 -12.71 -5.81 -8.52
CA ASP A 129 -13.21 -5.85 -7.16
C ASP A 129 -12.37 -6.78 -6.28
N PRO A 130 -12.23 -6.50 -4.99
CA PRO A 130 -11.55 -7.39 -4.03
C PRO A 130 -12.23 -8.76 -3.85
N CYS A 131 -13.40 -8.98 -4.44
CA CYS A 131 -14.21 -10.21 -4.45
C CYS A 131 -14.77 -10.70 -3.11
N ARG A 132 -14.24 -10.24 -2.00
CA ARG A 132 -14.67 -10.61 -0.63
C ARG A 132 -14.53 -9.43 0.31
N PRO A 133 -15.29 -9.38 1.41
CA PRO A 133 -15.04 -8.40 2.46
C PRO A 133 -13.60 -8.47 2.94
N ILE A 134 -12.93 -7.30 2.94
CA ILE A 134 -11.52 -7.16 3.30
C ILE A 134 -11.29 -5.81 3.96
N GLY A 135 -10.43 -5.80 4.98
CA GLY A 135 -9.99 -4.57 5.64
C GLY A 135 -8.47 -4.44 5.68
N ILE A 136 -8.01 -3.21 5.70
CA ILE A 136 -6.61 -2.88 5.98
C ILE A 136 -6.54 -1.81 7.07
N VAL A 137 -5.51 -1.92 7.90
CA VAL A 137 -5.09 -0.90 8.86
C VAL A 137 -3.70 -0.46 8.46
N ASN A 138 -3.55 0.79 8.10
CA ASN A 138 -2.28 1.36 7.68
C ASN A 138 -1.56 1.97 8.90
N ARG A 139 -0.30 1.59 9.09
CA ARG A 139 0.61 2.13 10.10
C ARG A 139 1.78 2.77 9.38
N TRP A 140 2.12 3.99 9.76
CA TRP A 140 3.14 4.78 9.10
C TRP A 140 4.39 4.84 9.99
N GLN A 141 5.53 4.38 9.45
CA GLN A 141 6.81 4.49 10.13
C GLN A 141 7.65 5.60 9.49
N LYS A 142 8.32 6.38 10.30
CA LYS A 142 9.35 7.28 9.79
C LYS A 142 10.55 6.46 9.31
N LYS A 143 11.23 6.96 8.28
CA LYS A 143 12.49 6.43 7.74
C LYS A 143 13.58 6.27 8.81
N PHE A 144 13.52 7.10 9.85
CA PHE A 144 14.39 7.06 11.01
C PHE A 144 13.52 6.80 12.24
N ILE A 145 13.74 5.67 12.88
CA ILE A 145 13.10 5.32 14.14
C ILE A 145 13.76 6.20 15.22
N GLU A 146 13.19 7.34 15.47
CA GLU A 146 13.25 7.97 16.78
C GLU A 146 11.86 7.84 17.38
N GLU A 147 11.79 7.07 18.44
CA GLU A 147 10.70 6.81 19.35
C GLU A 147 9.29 7.38 19.01
N GLY A 148 8.41 6.50 18.59
CA GLY A 148 7.07 6.44 19.21
C GLY A 148 5.94 7.26 18.63
N ARG A 149 6.07 8.07 17.57
CA ARG A 149 4.92 8.76 16.97
C ARG A 149 4.78 8.48 15.48
N TYR A 150 3.80 7.66 15.17
CA TYR A 150 3.38 7.36 13.80
C TYR A 150 2.50 8.49 13.28
N ASN A 151 3.10 9.48 12.61
CA ASN A 151 2.31 10.48 11.91
C ASN A 151 2.28 10.12 10.43
N LYS A 152 1.08 10.00 9.88
CA LYS A 152 0.84 9.81 8.47
C LYS A 152 1.47 10.97 7.69
N PRO A 153 2.33 10.69 6.70
CA PRO A 153 2.87 11.74 5.85
C PRO A 153 1.78 12.41 5.02
N SER A 154 1.83 13.73 4.88
CA SER A 154 0.81 14.50 4.14
C SER A 154 0.66 14.06 2.68
N ILE A 155 1.75 13.63 2.04
CA ILE A 155 1.74 13.10 0.68
C ILE A 155 0.93 11.80 0.54
N LEU A 156 0.65 11.10 1.65
CA LEU A 156 -0.15 9.89 1.71
C LEU A 156 -1.52 10.12 2.34
N SER A 157 -1.99 11.38 2.40
CA SER A 157 -3.29 11.74 2.97
C SER A 157 -4.46 11.01 2.31
N GLU A 158 -4.33 10.65 1.05
CA GLU A 158 -5.36 9.93 0.30
C GLU A 158 -5.56 8.47 0.76
N ILE A 159 -4.56 7.86 1.40
CA ILE A 159 -4.71 6.52 1.99
C ILE A 159 -5.22 6.68 3.42
N PRO A 160 -6.40 6.18 3.76
CA PRO A 160 -6.93 6.28 5.12
C PRO A 160 -6.15 5.38 6.08
N ASP A 161 -6.18 5.67 7.38
CA ASP A 161 -5.57 4.81 8.39
C ASP A 161 -6.28 3.45 8.44
N THR A 162 -7.58 3.43 8.17
CA THR A 162 -8.36 2.20 8.04
C THR A 162 -9.19 2.26 6.77
N LEU A 163 -9.16 1.20 5.98
CA LEU A 163 -9.95 1.03 4.78
C LEU A 163 -10.62 -0.35 4.80
N LEU A 164 -11.93 -0.36 4.68
CA LEU A 164 -12.74 -1.58 4.60
C LEU A 164 -13.48 -1.60 3.26
N TYR A 165 -13.65 -2.78 2.71
CA TYR A 165 -14.51 -3.06 1.57
C TYR A 165 -15.49 -4.16 1.94
N VAL A 166 -16.76 -3.80 2.05
CA VAL A 166 -17.85 -4.69 2.47
C VAL A 166 -19.07 -4.38 1.61
N ASP A 167 -19.76 -5.40 1.12
CA ASP A 167 -20.99 -5.27 0.32
C ASP A 167 -20.85 -4.33 -0.89
N LYS A 168 -19.65 -4.35 -1.53
CA LYS A 168 -19.24 -3.51 -2.67
C LYS A 168 -19.07 -2.02 -2.35
N GLU A 169 -19.03 -1.65 -1.08
CA GLU A 169 -18.81 -0.29 -0.61
C GLU A 169 -17.48 -0.13 0.11
N PHE A 170 -16.92 1.07 0.03
CA PHE A 170 -15.72 1.44 0.76
C PHE A 170 -16.09 2.23 2.02
N PHE A 171 -15.51 1.82 3.14
CA PHE A 171 -15.55 2.55 4.40
C PHE A 171 -14.12 2.95 4.74
N ALA A 172 -13.87 4.24 4.87
CA ALA A 172 -12.55 4.80 5.10
C ALA A 172 -12.57 5.73 6.32
N GLY A 173 -11.55 5.67 7.15
CA GLY A 173 -11.43 6.53 8.32
C GLY A 173 -9.99 6.71 8.75
N ASP A 174 -9.69 7.91 9.23
CA ASP A 174 -8.46 8.20 9.94
C ASP A 174 -8.71 7.99 11.43
N LYS A 175 -7.80 7.30 12.11
CA LYS A 175 -7.88 6.98 13.55
C LYS A 175 -9.13 6.18 13.98
N MET A 176 -9.73 5.42 13.07
CA MET A 176 -10.81 4.52 13.46
C MET A 176 -10.28 3.52 14.48
N LYS A 177 -10.77 3.61 15.72
CA LYS A 177 -10.65 2.53 16.68
C LYS A 177 -11.54 1.40 16.18
N LEU A 178 -10.95 0.40 15.54
CA LEU A 178 -11.64 -0.87 15.31
C LEU A 178 -12.06 -1.40 16.70
N ARG A 179 -13.30 -1.23 17.07
CA ARG A 179 -13.88 -2.04 18.13
C ARG A 179 -13.99 -3.44 17.52
N LEU A 180 -13.06 -4.29 17.88
CA LEU A 180 -13.19 -5.72 17.63
C LEU A 180 -14.50 -6.13 18.28
N TYR A 181 -15.47 -6.49 17.47
CA TYR A 181 -16.66 -7.16 17.92
C TYR A 181 -16.18 -8.53 18.40
N THR A 182 -16.05 -8.70 19.71
CA THR A 182 -16.02 -10.02 20.32
C THR A 182 -17.47 -10.47 20.35
N PRO A 183 -17.85 -11.52 19.61
CA PRO A 183 -19.17 -12.11 19.81
C PRO A 183 -19.22 -12.65 21.24
N GLU A 184 -20.28 -12.26 21.96
CA GLU A 184 -20.65 -12.87 23.23
C GLU A 184 -20.95 -14.37 23.07
#